data_3740a0e28fa364d96aca2e2d636f715c
#
_entry.id   3740a0e28fa364d96aca2e2d636f715c
#
_cell.length_a   1.000
_cell.length_b   1.000
_cell.length_c   1.000
_cell.angle_alpha   90.00
_cell.angle_beta   90.00
_cell.angle_gamma   90.00
#
_symmetry.space_group_name_H-M   'P 1'
#
loop_
_entity.id
_entity.type
_entity.pdbx_description
1 polymer ?
#
loop_
_entity_poly.entity_id
_entity_poly.type
_entity_poly.pdbx_seq_one_letter_code
_entity_poly.pdbx_strand_id
1 'polypeptide(L)'
;MDSVGAIDFTTSFPDDGGFLVNTGDPDNPVLLDFDSFLVNIEFAGNMTILAGGTPILAILGTLYIETDGTEFKLFASANLRIGPDISAPANETPLLDISALGVIVINSSGFAADLDVDLDVGLDDIGLSFGVSPRVIVNTTGDAQHVRIPQRLIDFLNESDSPLKDDVLGRLVPCEDGPGMCYAISAYAPDISDIPTVDNLLHNPAGTIKYTTATNYIVAIISGNVEFAGFASGTITAGILVSPSLFQLYVDLYFMIGTDGIGLEVAASGLMEVSDAGLYFSTTVSIKASLTSMLTIDVSGSLLIDTTGESDPTGQGADRFMLDLSGDVSIARIINVGGHIRVDVGVAGPNTWRFDVGLTGRLGPIEISGSAWIQSDGQFSVSIYGGIYFGVPGFSMSGGLEGTISLTKSGRDYFYNPS
;
A
#
# COMPACT_ATOMS: atom_id res chain seq x y z
N MET A 1 -34.55 28.14 -14.78
CA MET A 1 -33.67 29.13 -14.17
C MET A 1 -33.07 29.86 -15.35
N ASP A 2 -33.40 31.12 -15.51
CA ASP A 2 -32.79 31.95 -16.52
C ASP A 2 -31.29 32.02 -16.19
N SER A 3 -30.43 31.62 -17.15
CA SER A 3 -29.01 31.79 -17.05
C SER A 3 -28.71 33.29 -16.89
N VAL A 4 -28.29 33.71 -15.71
CA VAL A 4 -27.63 35.00 -15.59
C VAL A 4 -26.38 34.89 -16.45
N GLY A 5 -26.43 35.56 -17.63
CA GLY A 5 -25.30 35.55 -18.55
C GLY A 5 -24.06 36.09 -17.86
N ALA A 6 -22.92 35.46 -18.08
CA ALA A 6 -21.64 36.00 -17.65
C ALA A 6 -21.48 37.42 -18.18
N ILE A 7 -20.91 38.34 -17.40
CA ILE A 7 -20.60 39.69 -17.88
C ILE A 7 -19.32 39.55 -18.73
N ASP A 8 -19.48 39.76 -20.03
CA ASP A 8 -18.37 40.00 -20.95
C ASP A 8 -17.89 41.43 -20.77
N PHE A 9 -16.77 41.60 -20.05
CA PHE A 9 -16.24 42.92 -19.74
C PHE A 9 -15.70 43.64 -20.99
N THR A 10 -15.21 42.88 -21.98
CA THR A 10 -14.67 43.47 -23.21
C THR A 10 -15.80 44.05 -24.08
N THR A 11 -16.95 43.38 -24.13
CA THR A 11 -18.15 43.86 -24.87
C THR A 11 -18.91 44.89 -24.06
N SER A 12 -18.95 44.77 -22.73
CA SER A 12 -19.67 45.68 -21.83
C SER A 12 -18.95 47.03 -21.63
N PHE A 13 -17.63 47.05 -21.77
CA PHE A 13 -16.75 48.21 -21.59
C PHE A 13 -15.76 48.34 -22.76
N PRO A 14 -16.23 48.55 -23.99
CA PRO A 14 -15.42 48.45 -25.19
C PRO A 14 -14.39 49.59 -25.36
N ASP A 15 -14.61 50.75 -24.69
CA ASP A 15 -13.76 51.92 -24.86
C ASP A 15 -12.32 51.71 -24.31
N ASP A 16 -12.16 50.86 -23.29
CA ASP A 16 -10.90 50.53 -22.66
C ASP A 16 -10.48 49.07 -22.89
N GLY A 17 -11.25 48.29 -23.67
CA GLY A 17 -11.02 46.87 -23.85
C GLY A 17 -11.33 46.01 -22.62
N GLY A 18 -12.09 46.57 -21.64
CA GLY A 18 -12.48 45.96 -20.38
C GLY A 18 -12.76 47.00 -19.33
N PHE A 19 -12.92 46.56 -18.09
CA PHE A 19 -13.22 47.45 -16.96
C PHE A 19 -11.98 47.70 -16.08
N LEU A 20 -11.53 48.97 -15.96
CA LEU A 20 -10.40 49.35 -15.12
C LEU A 20 -10.79 49.45 -13.65
N VAL A 21 -10.24 48.63 -12.79
CA VAL A 21 -10.39 48.70 -11.34
C VAL A 21 -9.25 49.49 -10.71
N ASN A 22 -9.58 50.58 -10.04
CA ASN A 22 -8.60 51.30 -9.27
C ASN A 22 -8.34 50.59 -7.91
N THR A 23 -7.14 50.04 -7.76
CA THR A 23 -6.71 49.30 -6.58
C THR A 23 -6.11 50.17 -5.49
N GLY A 24 -6.17 51.50 -5.63
CA GLY A 24 -5.56 52.47 -4.71
C GLY A 24 -4.18 52.95 -5.21
N ASP A 25 -3.64 52.35 -6.23
CA ASP A 25 -2.47 52.79 -6.98
C ASP A 25 -2.95 53.31 -8.37
N PRO A 26 -3.01 54.62 -8.57
CA PRO A 26 -3.54 55.20 -9.82
C PRO A 26 -2.65 54.89 -11.04
N ASP A 27 -1.38 54.56 -10.83
CA ASP A 27 -0.45 54.27 -11.90
C ASP A 27 -0.49 52.78 -12.35
N ASN A 28 -1.16 51.91 -11.57
CA ASN A 28 -1.30 50.48 -11.84
C ASN A 28 -2.74 49.99 -11.61
N PRO A 29 -3.74 50.46 -12.39
CA PRO A 29 -5.08 49.93 -12.33
C PRO A 29 -5.10 48.49 -12.86
N VAL A 30 -5.98 47.64 -12.33
CA VAL A 30 -6.22 46.30 -12.85
C VAL A 30 -7.29 46.36 -13.93
N LEU A 31 -6.96 45.90 -15.12
CA LEU A 31 -7.91 45.73 -16.22
C LEU A 31 -8.67 44.42 -16.06
N LEU A 32 -10.00 44.47 -15.97
CA LEU A 32 -10.87 43.29 -16.10
C LEU A 32 -11.33 43.21 -17.56
N ASP A 33 -10.69 42.29 -18.32
CA ASP A 33 -10.91 42.05 -19.73
C ASP A 33 -11.50 40.66 -20.00
N PHE A 34 -12.18 40.09 -19.01
CA PHE A 34 -12.81 38.78 -19.13
C PHE A 34 -13.95 38.82 -20.15
N ASP A 35 -13.86 37.96 -21.15
CA ASP A 35 -14.89 37.71 -22.17
C ASP A 35 -15.79 36.52 -21.82
N SER A 36 -15.46 35.82 -20.74
CA SER A 36 -16.10 34.62 -20.26
C SER A 36 -16.25 34.62 -18.73
N PHE A 37 -17.13 33.77 -18.22
CA PHE A 37 -17.27 33.57 -16.78
C PHE A 37 -16.03 32.89 -16.22
N LEU A 38 -15.28 33.60 -15.37
CA LEU A 38 -14.14 33.06 -14.62
C LEU A 38 -14.23 33.47 -13.16
N VAL A 39 -14.15 32.51 -12.26
CA VAL A 39 -13.95 32.75 -10.83
C VAL A 39 -12.62 32.10 -10.43
N ASN A 40 -11.75 32.90 -9.85
CA ASN A 40 -10.47 32.45 -9.30
C ASN A 40 -10.35 32.95 -7.86
N ILE A 41 -10.18 32.04 -6.91
CA ILE A 41 -10.02 32.34 -5.50
C ILE A 41 -8.72 31.68 -5.01
N GLU A 42 -7.84 32.49 -4.46
CA GLU A 42 -6.61 32.05 -3.85
C GLU A 42 -6.55 32.48 -2.39
N PHE A 43 -6.21 31.54 -1.53
CA PHE A 43 -6.00 31.79 -0.11
C PHE A 43 -4.75 31.03 0.37
N ALA A 44 -3.94 31.71 1.18
CA ALA A 44 -2.86 31.10 1.93
C ALA A 44 -2.75 31.78 3.30
N GLY A 45 -2.59 31.02 4.36
CA GLY A 45 -2.52 31.60 5.69
C GLY A 45 -2.21 30.60 6.79
N ASN A 46 -1.85 31.16 7.93
CA ASN A 46 -1.66 30.44 9.17
C ASN A 46 -2.48 31.10 10.29
N MET A 47 -2.88 30.28 11.26
CA MET A 47 -3.53 30.70 12.48
C MET A 47 -2.97 29.94 13.66
N THR A 48 -2.60 30.66 14.73
CA THR A 48 -2.12 30.03 15.96
C THR A 48 -2.98 30.53 17.13
N ILE A 49 -3.44 29.61 17.96
CA ILE A 49 -4.17 29.94 19.20
C ILE A 49 -3.25 29.72 20.39
N LEU A 50 -3.18 30.70 21.26
CA LEU A 50 -2.34 30.71 22.45
C LEU A 50 -3.17 30.56 23.72
N ALA A 51 -2.72 29.74 24.65
CA ALA A 51 -3.24 29.69 26.02
C ALA A 51 -2.12 30.07 26.98
N GLY A 52 -2.31 31.22 27.68
CA GLY A 52 -1.27 31.74 28.61
C GLY A 52 0.07 32.06 27.95
N GLY A 53 0.07 32.33 26.63
CA GLY A 53 1.27 32.62 25.84
C GLY A 53 1.90 31.40 25.18
N THR A 54 1.43 30.21 25.49
CA THR A 54 1.88 28.97 24.85
C THR A 54 0.98 28.59 23.68
N PRO A 55 1.50 28.29 22.48
CA PRO A 55 0.71 27.79 21.36
C PRO A 55 0.09 26.44 21.71
N ILE A 56 -1.23 26.29 21.51
CA ILE A 56 -1.99 25.06 21.77
C ILE A 56 -2.69 24.51 20.53
N LEU A 57 -2.85 25.33 19.50
CA LEU A 57 -3.40 24.93 18.21
C LEU A 57 -2.76 25.77 17.11
N ALA A 58 -2.34 25.11 16.04
CA ALA A 58 -1.93 25.75 14.81
C ALA A 58 -2.69 25.19 13.63
N ILE A 59 -3.09 26.04 12.72
CA ILE A 59 -3.65 25.68 11.42
C ILE A 59 -2.83 26.40 10.36
N LEU A 60 -2.35 25.66 9.38
CA LEU A 60 -1.66 26.17 8.20
C LEU A 60 -2.37 25.66 6.97
N GLY A 61 -2.69 26.51 6.00
CA GLY A 61 -3.43 26.03 4.83
C GLY A 61 -3.32 26.92 3.61
N THR A 62 -3.57 26.27 2.45
CA THR A 62 -3.71 26.91 1.15
C THR A 62 -4.99 26.42 0.47
N LEU A 63 -5.60 27.28 -0.32
CA LEU A 63 -6.79 26.97 -1.10
C LEU A 63 -6.71 27.68 -2.45
N TYR A 64 -6.99 26.96 -3.50
CA TYR A 64 -7.19 27.46 -4.84
C TYR A 64 -8.49 26.93 -5.42
N ILE A 65 -9.32 27.80 -5.95
CA ILE A 65 -10.56 27.46 -6.67
C ILE A 65 -10.56 28.20 -7.98
N GLU A 66 -10.83 27.49 -9.07
CA GLU A 66 -11.02 28.04 -10.40
C GLU A 66 -12.28 27.43 -11.03
N THR A 67 -13.10 28.26 -11.66
CA THR A 67 -14.18 27.77 -12.51
C THR A 67 -14.47 28.79 -13.63
N ASP A 68 -14.65 28.29 -14.83
CA ASP A 68 -15.05 29.04 -16.02
C ASP A 68 -16.51 28.75 -16.43
N GLY A 69 -17.26 28.02 -15.59
CA GLY A 69 -18.64 27.59 -15.86
C GLY A 69 -18.76 26.29 -16.64
N THR A 70 -17.69 25.78 -17.22
CA THR A 70 -17.61 24.47 -17.88
C THR A 70 -16.73 23.48 -17.13
N GLU A 71 -15.75 23.99 -16.42
CA GLU A 71 -14.84 23.22 -15.59
C GLU A 71 -14.76 23.85 -14.17
N PHE A 72 -14.64 23.00 -13.17
CA PHE A 72 -14.37 23.37 -11.80
C PHE A 72 -13.09 22.69 -11.33
N LYS A 73 -12.16 23.46 -10.79
CA LYS A 73 -10.91 22.99 -10.21
C LYS A 73 -10.78 23.47 -8.77
N LEU A 74 -10.35 22.57 -7.89
CA LEU A 74 -10.01 22.85 -6.52
C LEU A 74 -8.67 22.25 -6.18
N PHE A 75 -7.82 23.00 -5.51
CA PHE A 75 -6.66 22.51 -4.79
C PHE A 75 -6.73 23.06 -3.35
N ALA A 76 -6.55 22.17 -2.39
CA ALA A 76 -6.49 22.55 -0.98
C ALA A 76 -5.42 21.74 -0.25
N SER A 77 -4.64 22.39 0.60
CA SER A 77 -3.79 21.70 1.56
C SER A 77 -3.98 22.34 2.93
N ALA A 78 -4.04 21.53 3.97
CA ALA A 78 -4.20 22.00 5.34
C ALA A 78 -3.45 21.09 6.31
N ASN A 79 -2.82 21.72 7.32
CA ASN A 79 -2.26 21.00 8.46
C ASN A 79 -2.87 21.60 9.74
N LEU A 80 -3.32 20.73 10.63
CA LEU A 80 -3.87 21.05 11.94
C LEU A 80 -3.05 20.34 13.02
N ARG A 81 -2.45 21.11 13.91
CA ARG A 81 -1.70 20.61 15.05
C ARG A 81 -2.35 21.04 16.35
N ILE A 82 -2.51 20.08 17.28
CA ILE A 82 -3.10 20.32 18.61
C ILE A 82 -2.16 19.72 19.67
N GLY A 83 -1.87 20.50 20.71
CA GLY A 83 -1.09 20.02 21.85
C GLY A 83 -0.34 21.15 22.55
N PRO A 84 0.25 20.88 23.71
CA PRO A 84 1.20 21.80 24.32
C PRO A 84 2.45 21.87 23.45
N ASP A 85 2.91 23.10 23.20
CA ASP A 85 4.18 23.39 22.55
C ASP A 85 4.33 22.92 21.09
N ILE A 86 3.29 23.16 20.29
CA ILE A 86 3.28 22.89 18.84
C ILE A 86 4.36 23.68 18.05
N SER A 87 5.09 24.57 18.70
CA SER A 87 6.26 25.28 18.16
C SER A 87 7.60 24.68 18.58
N ALA A 88 7.60 23.60 19.36
CA ALA A 88 8.83 22.93 19.79
C ALA A 88 9.58 22.27 18.60
N PRO A 89 10.90 22.14 18.69
CA PRO A 89 11.68 21.48 17.65
C PRO A 89 11.24 20.02 17.49
N ALA A 90 11.48 19.45 16.32
CA ALA A 90 11.03 18.16 15.77
C ALA A 90 11.12 16.88 16.66
N ASN A 91 11.40 17.01 17.96
CA ASN A 91 11.54 15.91 18.90
C ASN A 91 10.34 15.74 19.86
N GLU A 92 9.35 16.63 19.81
CA GLU A 92 8.14 16.50 20.62
C GLU A 92 6.94 16.37 19.68
N THR A 93 6.31 15.21 19.70
CA THR A 93 5.12 14.89 18.92
C THR A 93 3.93 15.69 19.44
N PRO A 94 3.19 16.43 18.62
CA PRO A 94 1.94 17.02 19.03
C PRO A 94 0.96 15.93 19.46
N LEU A 95 0.03 16.25 20.34
CA LEU A 95 -1.03 15.34 20.76
C LEU A 95 -1.86 14.85 19.56
N LEU A 96 -2.01 15.71 18.55
CA LEU A 96 -2.71 15.42 17.31
C LEU A 96 -2.07 16.23 16.19
N ASP A 97 -1.69 15.56 15.12
CA ASP A 97 -1.27 16.14 13.84
C ASP A 97 -2.14 15.58 12.71
N ILE A 98 -2.86 16.45 12.02
CA ILE A 98 -3.68 16.08 10.87
C ILE A 98 -3.21 16.90 9.67
N SER A 99 -2.81 16.23 8.63
CA SER A 99 -2.48 16.82 7.35
C SER A 99 -3.47 16.36 6.29
N ALA A 100 -3.93 17.24 5.43
CA ALA A 100 -4.84 16.91 4.34
C ALA A 100 -4.46 17.65 3.06
N LEU A 101 -4.43 16.92 1.96
CA LEU A 101 -4.25 17.43 0.60
C LEU A 101 -5.43 16.99 -0.25
N GLY A 102 -6.01 17.90 -1.01
CA GLY A 102 -7.11 17.58 -1.92
C GLY A 102 -6.98 18.33 -3.24
N VAL A 103 -7.15 17.57 -4.33
CA VAL A 103 -7.31 18.10 -5.68
C VAL A 103 -8.59 17.54 -6.27
N ILE A 104 -9.41 18.40 -6.85
CA ILE A 104 -10.67 18.02 -7.49
C ILE A 104 -10.79 18.74 -8.84
N VAL A 105 -11.18 17.99 -9.87
CA VAL A 105 -11.53 18.50 -11.18
C VAL A 105 -12.90 17.95 -11.57
N ILE A 106 -13.81 18.81 -11.98
CA ILE A 106 -15.12 18.44 -12.50
C ILE A 106 -15.30 19.14 -13.86
N ASN A 107 -15.57 18.38 -14.90
CA ASN A 107 -15.81 18.92 -16.24
C ASN A 107 -16.87 18.08 -16.98
N SER A 108 -17.12 18.40 -18.24
CA SER A 108 -18.11 17.68 -19.06
C SER A 108 -17.76 16.21 -19.31
N SER A 109 -16.49 15.81 -19.17
CA SER A 109 -16.03 14.43 -19.35
C SER A 109 -16.21 13.59 -18.10
N GLY A 110 -16.30 14.22 -16.91
CA GLY A 110 -16.48 13.51 -15.66
C GLY A 110 -15.86 14.20 -14.45
N PHE A 111 -15.43 13.39 -13.51
CA PHE A 111 -14.87 13.78 -12.22
C PHE A 111 -13.50 13.15 -12.03
N ALA A 112 -12.55 13.96 -11.57
CA ALA A 112 -11.26 13.46 -11.09
C ALA A 112 -10.93 14.07 -9.73
N ALA A 113 -10.35 13.29 -8.85
CA ALA A 113 -9.93 13.74 -7.52
C ALA A 113 -8.73 12.94 -7.02
N ASP A 114 -7.91 13.60 -6.22
CA ASP A 114 -6.84 13.00 -5.42
C ASP A 114 -6.94 13.59 -4.01
N LEU A 115 -7.30 12.77 -3.05
CA LEU A 115 -7.55 13.15 -1.67
C LEU A 115 -6.63 12.33 -0.77
N ASP A 116 -5.82 13.01 0.01
CA ASP A 116 -4.81 12.44 0.89
C ASP A 116 -4.96 13.03 2.29
N VAL A 117 -4.93 12.19 3.31
CA VAL A 117 -5.05 12.60 4.71
C VAL A 117 -4.03 11.81 5.54
N ASP A 118 -3.21 12.52 6.30
CA ASP A 118 -2.34 11.93 7.30
C ASP A 118 -2.84 12.31 8.69
N LEU A 119 -2.94 11.31 9.54
CA LEU A 119 -3.35 11.46 10.93
C LEU A 119 -2.33 10.79 11.84
N ASP A 120 -1.66 11.61 12.66
CA ASP A 120 -0.78 11.14 13.71
C ASP A 120 -1.35 11.50 15.09
N VAL A 121 -1.34 10.52 15.98
CA VAL A 121 -1.73 10.68 17.38
C VAL A 121 -0.59 10.21 18.27
N GLY A 122 0.02 11.12 19.00
CA GLY A 122 1.06 10.85 19.98
C GLY A 122 0.49 10.99 21.40
N LEU A 123 0.44 9.90 22.14
CA LEU A 123 0.11 9.85 23.56
C LEU A 123 1.30 9.23 24.31
N ASP A 124 2.47 9.87 24.16
CA ASP A 124 3.74 9.35 24.64
C ASP A 124 3.75 9.13 26.15
N ASP A 125 3.02 9.91 26.90
CA ASP A 125 2.86 9.77 28.37
C ASP A 125 2.30 8.39 28.78
N ILE A 126 1.52 7.75 27.91
CA ILE A 126 0.97 6.40 28.12
C ILE A 126 1.57 5.36 27.17
N GLY A 127 2.57 5.77 26.38
CA GLY A 127 3.27 4.90 25.44
C GLY A 127 2.39 4.43 24.29
N LEU A 128 1.41 5.21 23.86
CA LEU A 128 0.54 4.92 22.72
C LEU A 128 0.81 5.91 21.59
N SER A 129 1.14 5.40 20.43
CA SER A 129 1.14 6.19 19.19
C SER A 129 0.43 5.42 18.09
N PHE A 130 -0.25 6.11 17.20
CA PHE A 130 -0.75 5.54 15.96
C PHE A 130 -0.78 6.59 14.85
N GLY A 131 -0.51 6.14 13.62
CA GLY A 131 -0.61 6.93 12.42
C GLY A 131 -1.47 6.21 11.39
N VAL A 132 -2.25 6.97 10.62
CA VAL A 132 -3.06 6.43 9.51
C VAL A 132 -3.03 7.41 8.35
N SER A 133 -2.70 6.93 7.17
CA SER A 133 -2.61 7.69 5.93
C SER A 133 -3.51 7.09 4.85
N PRO A 134 -4.79 7.46 4.79
CA PRO A 134 -5.67 7.10 3.69
C PRO A 134 -5.50 8.05 2.49
N ARG A 135 -5.45 7.50 1.28
CA ARG A 135 -5.48 8.24 0.02
C ARG A 135 -6.50 7.66 -0.93
N VAL A 136 -7.26 8.53 -1.59
CA VAL A 136 -8.25 8.14 -2.60
C VAL A 136 -7.99 8.91 -3.89
N ILE A 137 -7.76 8.18 -4.98
CA ILE A 137 -7.57 8.74 -6.31
C ILE A 137 -8.71 8.27 -7.20
N VAL A 138 -9.40 9.18 -7.83
CA VAL A 138 -10.50 8.90 -8.74
C VAL A 138 -10.24 9.60 -10.06
N ASN A 139 -10.46 8.94 -11.16
CA ASN A 139 -10.53 9.57 -12.47
C ASN A 139 -11.57 8.86 -13.35
N THR A 140 -12.70 9.50 -13.56
CA THR A 140 -13.77 9.02 -14.43
C THR A 140 -13.84 9.75 -15.76
N THR A 141 -12.87 10.64 -16.03
CA THR A 141 -12.85 11.43 -17.27
C THR A 141 -12.25 10.66 -18.46
N GLY A 142 -11.46 9.63 -18.16
CA GLY A 142 -10.70 8.87 -19.15
C GLY A 142 -9.41 9.54 -19.63
N ASP A 143 -9.20 10.82 -19.32
CA ASP A 143 -8.05 11.61 -19.72
C ASP A 143 -7.26 12.08 -18.49
N ALA A 144 -5.98 12.43 -18.66
CA ALA A 144 -5.21 13.05 -17.60
C ALA A 144 -5.79 14.43 -17.26
N GLN A 145 -5.88 14.72 -15.96
CA GLN A 145 -6.38 16.00 -15.48
C GLN A 145 -5.25 16.79 -14.81
N HIS A 146 -5.22 18.10 -15.06
CA HIS A 146 -4.17 18.99 -14.57
C HIS A 146 -4.81 20.21 -13.89
N VAL A 147 -4.34 20.49 -12.66
CA VAL A 147 -4.67 21.74 -11.95
C VAL A 147 -3.42 22.58 -11.85
N ARG A 148 -3.40 23.72 -12.51
CA ARG A 148 -2.28 24.67 -12.41
C ARG A 148 -2.29 25.31 -11.04
N ILE A 149 -1.18 25.20 -10.33
CA ILE A 149 -1.03 25.77 -9.00
C ILE A 149 -0.40 27.16 -9.12
N PRO A 150 -1.06 28.21 -8.61
CA PRO A 150 -0.50 29.56 -8.62
C PRO A 150 0.86 29.63 -7.95
N GLN A 151 1.82 30.35 -8.56
CA GLN A 151 3.18 30.47 -8.04
C GLN A 151 3.21 31.01 -6.60
N ARG A 152 2.30 31.92 -6.27
CA ARG A 152 2.17 32.45 -4.90
C ARG A 152 1.89 31.37 -3.85
N LEU A 153 1.10 30.34 -4.18
CA LEU A 153 0.83 29.24 -3.26
C LEU A 153 2.05 28.32 -3.13
N ILE A 154 2.79 28.13 -4.22
CA ILE A 154 4.05 27.38 -4.22
C ILE A 154 5.08 28.10 -3.35
N ASP A 155 5.22 29.43 -3.53
CA ASP A 155 6.13 30.24 -2.73
C ASP A 155 5.77 30.22 -1.25
N PHE A 156 4.48 30.33 -0.92
CA PHE A 156 4.01 30.23 0.46
C PHE A 156 4.31 28.85 1.07
N LEU A 157 4.09 27.75 0.33
CA LEU A 157 4.43 26.41 0.79
C LEU A 157 5.94 26.25 1.00
N ASN A 158 6.76 26.81 0.11
CA ASN A 158 8.23 26.79 0.23
C ASN A 158 8.75 27.55 1.47
N GLU A 159 8.10 28.64 1.83
CA GLU A 159 8.46 29.47 2.99
C GLU A 159 7.83 28.99 4.30
N SER A 160 6.82 28.12 4.22
CA SER A 160 6.12 27.58 5.38
C SER A 160 6.83 26.38 5.99
N ASP A 161 6.58 26.12 7.27
CA ASP A 161 6.96 24.90 7.98
C ASP A 161 5.88 23.80 7.84
N SER A 162 5.12 23.81 6.74
CA SER A 162 4.08 22.82 6.49
C SER A 162 4.67 21.42 6.36
N PRO A 163 4.20 20.42 7.10
CA PRO A 163 4.59 19.03 6.94
C PRO A 163 4.23 18.47 5.54
N LEU A 164 3.19 19.03 4.90
CA LEU A 164 2.76 18.68 3.54
C LEU A 164 3.64 19.29 2.43
N LYS A 165 4.59 20.14 2.77
CA LYS A 165 5.41 20.86 1.79
C LYS A 165 6.06 19.91 0.77
N ASP A 166 6.78 18.92 1.26
CA ASP A 166 7.53 18.01 0.40
C ASP A 166 6.58 17.11 -0.41
N ASP A 167 5.47 16.71 0.18
CA ASP A 167 4.45 15.90 -0.50
C ASP A 167 3.76 16.68 -1.62
N VAL A 168 3.34 17.91 -1.36
CA VAL A 168 2.71 18.76 -2.39
C VAL A 168 3.71 19.07 -3.49
N LEU A 169 4.89 19.60 -3.14
CA LEU A 169 5.87 20.04 -4.14
C LEU A 169 6.43 18.87 -4.95
N GLY A 170 6.58 17.69 -4.33
CA GLY A 170 7.02 16.48 -5.00
C GLY A 170 6.00 15.92 -6.01
N ARG A 171 4.72 16.27 -5.87
CA ARG A 171 3.65 15.84 -6.81
C ARG A 171 3.41 16.83 -7.96
N LEU A 172 4.04 18.01 -7.92
CA LEU A 172 3.91 18.99 -8.99
C LEU A 172 4.80 18.62 -10.18
N VAL A 173 4.23 18.77 -11.36
CA VAL A 173 4.91 18.57 -12.64
C VAL A 173 4.86 19.87 -13.47
N PRO A 174 5.80 20.12 -14.39
CA PRO A 174 5.64 21.21 -15.34
C PRO A 174 4.33 21.08 -16.11
N CYS A 175 3.58 22.18 -16.26
CA CYS A 175 2.35 22.17 -17.03
C CYS A 175 2.63 21.98 -18.51
N GLU A 176 1.84 21.14 -19.19
CA GLU A 176 1.99 20.88 -20.62
C GLU A 176 1.57 22.06 -21.49
N ASP A 177 0.63 22.88 -21.01
CA ASP A 177 0.00 23.99 -21.72
C ASP A 177 0.67 25.36 -21.49
N GLY A 178 1.88 25.38 -20.92
CA GLY A 178 2.66 26.63 -20.73
C GLY A 178 3.47 26.67 -19.44
N PRO A 179 4.01 27.84 -19.08
CA PRO A 179 4.85 27.98 -17.91
C PRO A 179 4.04 27.77 -16.62
N GLY A 180 4.68 27.19 -15.61
CA GLY A 180 4.10 26.94 -14.29
C GLY A 180 4.16 25.47 -13.89
N MET A 181 3.69 25.20 -12.68
CA MET A 181 3.61 23.86 -12.12
C MET A 181 2.13 23.43 -11.98
N CYS A 182 1.89 22.19 -12.33
CA CYS A 182 0.57 21.58 -12.30
C CYS A 182 0.56 20.38 -11.34
N TYR A 183 -0.54 20.20 -10.64
CA TYR A 183 -0.87 18.93 -10.04
C TYR A 183 -1.57 18.05 -11.07
N ALA A 184 -1.05 16.83 -11.29
CA ALA A 184 -1.56 15.95 -12.35
C ALA A 184 -2.24 14.70 -11.75
N ILE A 185 -3.45 14.39 -12.22
CA ILE A 185 -4.13 13.11 -11.98
C ILE A 185 -4.04 12.32 -13.29
N SER A 186 -3.40 11.16 -13.25
CA SER A 186 -3.14 10.35 -14.44
C SER A 186 -4.42 9.85 -15.10
N ALA A 187 -4.41 9.69 -16.43
CA ALA A 187 -5.47 8.99 -17.16
C ALA A 187 -5.53 7.49 -16.80
N TYR A 188 -4.40 6.92 -16.45
CA TYR A 188 -4.25 5.50 -16.13
C TYR A 188 -4.18 5.27 -14.64
N ALA A 189 -4.83 4.19 -14.19
CA ALA A 189 -4.79 3.79 -12.80
C ALA A 189 -3.37 3.39 -12.37
N PRO A 190 -2.88 3.84 -11.20
CA PRO A 190 -1.65 3.29 -10.62
C PRO A 190 -1.82 1.80 -10.34
N ASP A 191 -0.75 1.05 -10.55
CA ASP A 191 -0.70 -0.38 -10.26
C ASP A 191 -0.40 -0.57 -8.78
N ILE A 192 -1.36 -1.09 -8.03
CA ILE A 192 -1.24 -1.33 -6.58
C ILE A 192 -0.80 -2.75 -6.24
N SER A 193 -0.25 -3.50 -7.19
CA SER A 193 0.14 -4.91 -7.00
C SER A 193 1.42 -5.10 -6.18
N ASP A 194 2.19 -4.05 -5.94
CA ASP A 194 3.42 -4.13 -5.16
C ASP A 194 3.55 -3.01 -4.10
N ILE A 195 4.18 -3.35 -2.98
CA ILE A 195 4.45 -2.42 -1.87
C ILE A 195 5.17 -1.14 -2.32
N PRO A 196 6.27 -1.22 -3.13
CA PRO A 196 6.96 0.00 -3.56
C PRO A 196 6.07 0.99 -4.29
N THR A 197 5.12 0.55 -5.10
CA THR A 197 4.20 1.46 -5.78
C THR A 197 3.17 2.05 -4.81
N VAL A 198 2.63 1.24 -3.91
CA VAL A 198 1.68 1.68 -2.89
C VAL A 198 2.35 2.70 -1.95
N ASP A 199 3.56 2.42 -1.50
CA ASP A 199 4.34 3.30 -0.63
C ASP A 199 4.68 4.64 -1.33
N ASN A 200 5.09 4.60 -2.60
CA ASN A 200 5.33 5.80 -3.39
C ASN A 200 4.07 6.64 -3.60
N LEU A 201 2.91 6.01 -3.73
CA LEU A 201 1.64 6.73 -3.81
C LEU A 201 1.29 7.45 -2.51
N LEU A 202 1.63 6.88 -1.36
CA LEU A 202 1.34 7.46 -0.04
C LEU A 202 2.35 8.55 0.35
N HIS A 203 3.66 8.28 0.22
CA HIS A 203 4.68 9.07 0.91
C HIS A 203 5.72 9.70 -0.02
N ASN A 204 5.99 9.14 -1.19
CA ASN A 204 7.05 9.66 -2.06
C ASN A 204 6.68 9.61 -3.54
N PRO A 205 6.10 10.66 -4.06
CA PRO A 205 5.77 10.76 -5.49
C PRO A 205 6.98 10.76 -6.42
N ALA A 206 8.18 11.05 -5.94
CA ALA A 206 9.41 11.00 -6.75
C ALA A 206 9.88 9.56 -7.05
N GLY A 207 9.28 8.54 -6.41
CA GLY A 207 9.50 7.14 -6.75
C GLY A 207 8.93 6.77 -8.11
N THR A 208 9.30 5.59 -8.61
CA THR A 208 8.75 5.08 -9.88
C THR A 208 7.38 4.46 -9.63
N ILE A 209 6.31 5.25 -9.81
CA ILE A 209 4.95 4.72 -9.82
C ILE A 209 4.75 3.96 -11.12
N LYS A 210 4.31 2.71 -11.02
CA LYS A 210 3.86 1.93 -12.16
C LYS A 210 2.39 2.24 -12.41
N TYR A 211 2.01 2.25 -13.66
CA TYR A 211 0.63 2.46 -14.09
C TYR A 211 0.14 1.25 -14.87
N THR A 212 -1.12 0.91 -14.67
CA THR A 212 -1.84 -0.08 -15.47
C THR A 212 -2.26 0.53 -16.82
N THR A 213 -2.98 -0.23 -17.62
CA THR A 213 -3.67 0.30 -18.82
C THR A 213 -5.12 0.67 -18.54
N ALA A 214 -5.59 0.50 -17.32
CA ALA A 214 -6.96 0.76 -16.92
C ALA A 214 -7.23 2.27 -16.79
N THR A 215 -8.32 2.72 -17.40
CA THR A 215 -8.86 4.08 -17.31
C THR A 215 -10.20 4.07 -16.57
N ASN A 216 -10.76 5.23 -16.23
CA ASN A 216 -12.02 5.36 -15.51
C ASN A 216 -11.99 4.57 -14.18
N TYR A 217 -11.10 4.96 -13.30
CA TYR A 217 -10.74 4.18 -12.13
C TYR A 217 -11.02 4.89 -10.80
N ILE A 218 -11.11 4.07 -9.77
CA ILE A 218 -11.05 4.48 -8.37
C ILE A 218 -9.95 3.67 -7.72
N VAL A 219 -9.02 4.34 -7.04
CA VAL A 219 -7.99 3.74 -6.19
C VAL A 219 -8.19 4.26 -4.78
N ALA A 220 -8.21 3.37 -3.80
CA ALA A 220 -8.15 3.73 -2.40
C ALA A 220 -7.01 2.96 -1.74
N ILE A 221 -6.16 3.68 -1.03
CA ILE A 221 -4.99 3.14 -0.32
C ILE A 221 -5.08 3.58 1.13
N ILE A 222 -4.69 2.72 2.02
CA ILE A 222 -4.54 3.02 3.44
C ILE A 222 -3.23 2.43 3.93
N SER A 223 -2.44 3.23 4.64
CA SER A 223 -1.33 2.75 5.44
C SER A 223 -1.57 3.16 6.89
N GLY A 224 -1.12 2.34 7.81
CA GLY A 224 -1.26 2.66 9.22
C GLY A 224 -0.26 1.89 10.07
N ASN A 225 0.10 2.51 11.19
CA ASN A 225 0.94 1.90 12.21
C ASN A 225 0.33 2.14 13.59
N VAL A 226 0.59 1.22 14.49
CA VAL A 226 0.25 1.36 15.90
C VAL A 226 1.41 0.86 16.75
N GLU A 227 1.73 1.60 17.80
CA GLU A 227 2.69 1.19 18.82
C GLU A 227 2.08 1.42 20.21
N PHE A 228 2.25 0.47 21.10
CA PHE A 228 1.75 0.53 22.46
C PHE A 228 2.85 0.15 23.46
N ALA A 229 3.40 1.15 24.15
CA ALA A 229 4.36 1.03 25.27
C ALA A 229 5.55 0.07 24.99
N GLY A 230 5.97 -0.05 23.71
CA GLY A 230 6.99 -1.02 23.31
C GLY A 230 6.60 -2.50 23.50
N PHE A 231 5.32 -2.77 23.82
CA PHE A 231 4.80 -4.13 24.05
C PHE A 231 4.05 -4.68 22.84
N ALA A 232 3.39 -3.84 22.07
CA ALA A 232 2.73 -4.24 20.85
C ALA A 232 3.01 -3.22 19.73
N SER A 233 3.23 -3.71 18.55
CA SER A 233 3.37 -2.89 17.35
C SER A 233 2.71 -3.58 16.16
N GLY A 234 2.24 -2.79 15.21
CA GLY A 234 1.65 -3.32 13.99
C GLY A 234 1.67 -2.31 12.87
N THR A 235 1.74 -2.82 11.65
CA THR A 235 1.62 -2.04 10.43
C THR A 235 0.62 -2.70 9.49
N ILE A 236 -0.11 -1.90 8.77
CA ILE A 236 -0.98 -2.33 7.69
C ILE A 236 -0.80 -1.44 6.48
N THR A 237 -0.70 -2.04 5.32
CA THR A 237 -0.82 -1.35 4.03
C THR A 237 -1.83 -2.13 3.19
N ALA A 238 -2.87 -1.45 2.73
CA ALA A 238 -3.90 -2.06 1.91
C ALA A 238 -4.27 -1.12 0.77
N GLY A 239 -4.60 -1.69 -0.37
CA GLY A 239 -5.01 -0.95 -1.56
C GLY A 239 -6.12 -1.67 -2.29
N ILE A 240 -7.04 -0.91 -2.87
CA ILE A 240 -8.06 -1.39 -3.78
C ILE A 240 -8.06 -0.52 -5.04
N LEU A 241 -8.05 -1.14 -6.20
CA LEU A 241 -8.24 -0.50 -7.49
C LEU A 241 -9.47 -1.11 -8.15
N VAL A 242 -10.35 -0.26 -8.62
CA VAL A 242 -11.55 -0.64 -9.36
C VAL A 242 -11.63 0.15 -10.65
N SER A 243 -11.73 -0.55 -11.77
CA SER A 243 -12.01 0.02 -13.11
C SER A 243 -12.91 -0.93 -13.90
N PRO A 244 -13.41 -0.54 -15.06
CA PRO A 244 -14.21 -1.44 -15.91
C PRO A 244 -13.48 -2.71 -16.37
N SER A 245 -12.14 -2.67 -16.49
CA SER A 245 -11.33 -3.77 -17.04
C SER A 245 -10.40 -4.43 -16.03
N LEU A 246 -10.24 -3.84 -14.85
CA LEU A 246 -9.27 -4.32 -13.86
C LEU A 246 -9.79 -4.08 -12.44
N PHE A 247 -9.73 -5.12 -11.63
CA PHE A 247 -9.88 -5.06 -10.18
C PHE A 247 -8.61 -5.59 -9.52
N GLN A 248 -8.03 -4.81 -8.61
CA GLN A 248 -6.92 -5.25 -7.77
C GLN A 248 -7.26 -5.02 -6.29
N LEU A 249 -6.90 -5.96 -5.44
CA LEU A 249 -6.91 -5.84 -3.98
C LEU A 249 -5.58 -6.32 -3.45
N TYR A 250 -4.87 -5.43 -2.78
CA TYR A 250 -3.59 -5.68 -2.13
C TYR A 250 -3.72 -5.49 -0.63
N VAL A 251 -3.10 -6.38 0.14
CA VAL A 251 -3.01 -6.27 1.62
C VAL A 251 -1.64 -6.74 2.06
N ASP A 252 -1.00 -5.95 2.90
CA ASP A 252 0.20 -6.33 3.65
C ASP A 252 0.00 -5.94 5.13
N LEU A 253 0.15 -6.90 6.01
CA LEU A 253 -0.09 -6.78 7.43
C LEU A 253 1.07 -7.38 8.22
N TYR A 254 1.58 -6.62 9.17
CA TYR A 254 2.49 -7.11 10.20
C TYR A 254 1.97 -6.72 11.57
N PHE A 255 2.00 -7.63 12.51
CA PHE A 255 1.58 -7.37 13.89
C PHE A 255 2.44 -8.17 14.87
N MET A 256 2.92 -7.52 15.91
CA MET A 256 3.73 -8.12 16.96
C MET A 256 3.17 -7.73 18.33
N ILE A 257 3.07 -8.71 19.21
CA ILE A 257 2.77 -8.53 20.65
C ILE A 257 3.87 -9.21 21.45
N GLY A 258 4.46 -8.51 22.41
CA GLY A 258 5.46 -9.04 23.32
C GLY A 258 6.79 -8.31 23.21
N THR A 259 7.81 -8.89 23.79
CA THR A 259 9.18 -8.38 23.78
C THR A 259 10.11 -9.43 23.17
N ASP A 260 11.36 -9.03 22.90
CA ASP A 260 12.37 -9.93 22.35
C ASP A 260 12.43 -11.27 23.09
N GLY A 261 12.16 -12.35 22.35
CA GLY A 261 12.19 -13.72 22.83
C GLY A 261 10.92 -14.26 23.50
N ILE A 262 9.89 -13.42 23.73
CA ILE A 262 8.57 -13.84 24.21
C ILE A 262 7.52 -12.99 23.52
N GLY A 263 6.84 -13.55 22.52
CA GLY A 263 5.85 -12.78 21.78
C GLY A 263 5.08 -13.60 20.74
N LEU A 264 4.13 -12.94 20.13
CA LEU A 264 3.39 -13.39 18.97
C LEU A 264 3.67 -12.44 17.82
N GLU A 265 4.12 -12.97 16.71
CA GLU A 265 4.32 -12.26 15.45
C GLU A 265 3.37 -12.87 14.41
N VAL A 266 2.64 -12.03 13.72
CA VAL A 266 1.75 -12.39 12.61
C VAL A 266 2.09 -11.53 11.42
N ALA A 267 2.39 -12.14 10.30
CA ALA A 267 2.56 -11.47 9.02
C ALA A 267 1.62 -12.10 7.99
N ALA A 268 0.98 -11.27 7.19
CA ALA A 268 0.14 -11.72 6.10
C ALA A 268 0.27 -10.74 4.92
N SER A 269 0.43 -11.28 3.71
CA SER A 269 0.38 -10.48 2.50
C SER A 269 -0.45 -11.19 1.43
N GLY A 270 -1.13 -10.43 0.59
CA GLY A 270 -1.96 -10.99 -0.45
C GLY A 270 -2.27 -10.00 -1.56
N LEU A 271 -2.37 -10.54 -2.76
CA LEU A 271 -2.82 -9.84 -3.95
C LEU A 271 -3.94 -10.65 -4.62
N MET A 272 -5.03 -9.97 -4.93
CA MET A 272 -6.07 -10.47 -5.82
C MET A 272 -6.21 -9.51 -7.00
N GLU A 273 -6.15 -10.06 -8.19
CA GLU A 273 -6.37 -9.34 -9.43
C GLU A 273 -7.40 -10.07 -10.27
N VAL A 274 -8.37 -9.33 -10.79
CA VAL A 274 -9.37 -9.82 -11.76
C VAL A 274 -9.31 -8.91 -12.96
N SER A 275 -9.07 -9.50 -14.11
CA SER A 275 -9.00 -8.80 -15.40
C SER A 275 -9.71 -9.60 -16.50
N ASP A 276 -9.71 -9.11 -17.70
CA ASP A 276 -10.23 -9.84 -18.87
C ASP A 276 -9.45 -11.15 -19.13
N ALA A 277 -8.20 -11.25 -18.67
CA ALA A 277 -7.38 -12.45 -18.79
C ALA A 277 -7.80 -13.56 -17.79
N GLY A 278 -8.40 -13.21 -16.65
CA GLY A 278 -8.79 -14.17 -15.63
C GLY A 278 -8.57 -13.67 -14.19
N LEU A 279 -8.45 -14.61 -13.28
CA LEU A 279 -8.19 -14.38 -11.86
C LEU A 279 -6.73 -14.76 -11.52
N TYR A 280 -6.02 -13.82 -10.92
CA TYR A 280 -4.79 -14.07 -10.18
C TYR A 280 -5.06 -13.82 -8.68
N PHE A 281 -4.76 -14.79 -7.84
CA PHE A 281 -4.87 -14.66 -6.38
C PHE A 281 -3.65 -15.30 -5.72
N SER A 282 -2.88 -14.51 -4.99
CA SER A 282 -1.72 -14.98 -4.24
C SER A 282 -1.79 -14.45 -2.81
N THR A 283 -1.62 -15.32 -1.84
CA THR A 283 -1.56 -14.92 -0.42
C THR A 283 -0.55 -15.75 0.34
N THR A 284 0.12 -15.12 1.30
CA THR A 284 1.01 -15.76 2.26
C THR A 284 0.64 -15.35 3.67
N VAL A 285 0.77 -16.28 4.61
CA VAL A 285 0.55 -16.05 6.04
C VAL A 285 1.68 -16.69 6.82
N SER A 286 2.23 -15.98 7.80
CA SER A 286 3.22 -16.51 8.75
C SER A 286 2.81 -16.14 10.18
N ILE A 287 2.85 -17.12 11.06
CA ILE A 287 2.57 -16.96 12.49
C ILE A 287 3.74 -17.53 13.27
N LYS A 288 4.42 -16.70 14.03
CA LYS A 288 5.47 -17.12 14.96
C LYS A 288 5.05 -16.77 16.37
N ALA A 289 5.08 -17.74 17.26
CA ALA A 289 4.81 -17.53 18.67
C ALA A 289 5.95 -18.10 19.49
N SER A 290 6.49 -17.28 20.38
CA SER A 290 7.49 -17.68 21.38
C SER A 290 6.91 -17.33 22.74
N LEU A 291 6.15 -18.27 23.33
CA LEU A 291 5.43 -18.03 24.58
C LEU A 291 6.32 -18.14 25.81
N THR A 292 7.38 -18.91 25.68
CA THR A 292 8.49 -19.00 26.65
C THR A 292 9.71 -19.58 25.92
N SER A 293 10.86 -19.58 26.54
CA SER A 293 12.01 -20.35 26.01
C SER A 293 11.74 -21.86 25.89
N MET A 294 10.56 -22.31 26.31
CA MET A 294 10.14 -23.71 26.29
C MET A 294 9.08 -24.02 25.22
N LEU A 295 8.38 -23.01 24.68
CA LEU A 295 7.34 -23.25 23.65
C LEU A 295 7.49 -22.26 22.52
N THR A 296 7.79 -22.77 21.33
CA THR A 296 7.81 -22.01 20.08
C THR A 296 6.89 -22.65 19.06
N ILE A 297 6.21 -21.83 18.31
CA ILE A 297 5.35 -22.20 17.18
C ILE A 297 5.81 -21.36 15.99
N ASP A 298 6.05 -21.99 14.86
CA ASP A 298 6.35 -21.34 13.59
C ASP A 298 5.52 -22.01 12.50
N VAL A 299 4.52 -21.31 11.98
CA VAL A 299 3.61 -21.85 10.96
C VAL A 299 3.53 -20.85 9.82
N SER A 300 3.65 -21.34 8.61
CA SER A 300 3.52 -20.54 7.39
C SER A 300 2.69 -21.25 6.34
N GLY A 301 2.06 -20.45 5.48
CA GLY A 301 1.27 -20.97 4.37
C GLY A 301 1.22 -20.01 3.22
N SER A 302 1.10 -20.55 2.01
CA SER A 302 0.84 -19.80 0.79
C SER A 302 -0.23 -20.46 -0.05
N LEU A 303 -1.04 -19.67 -0.72
CA LEU A 303 -2.03 -20.08 -1.70
C LEU A 303 -1.85 -19.24 -2.95
N LEU A 304 -1.75 -19.89 -4.10
CA LEU A 304 -1.75 -19.29 -5.42
C LEU A 304 -2.86 -19.90 -6.26
N ILE A 305 -3.68 -19.05 -6.85
CA ILE A 305 -4.66 -19.40 -7.89
C ILE A 305 -4.39 -18.49 -9.07
N ASP A 306 -4.08 -19.06 -10.21
CA ASP A 306 -3.85 -18.33 -11.44
C ASP A 306 -4.63 -18.98 -12.58
N THR A 307 -5.53 -18.23 -13.18
CA THR A 307 -6.35 -18.65 -14.34
C THR A 307 -6.18 -17.70 -15.53
N THR A 308 -5.15 -16.85 -15.49
CA THR A 308 -4.96 -15.79 -16.50
C THR A 308 -4.46 -16.33 -17.84
N GLY A 309 -3.95 -17.55 -17.89
CA GLY A 309 -3.34 -18.12 -19.08
C GLY A 309 -1.95 -17.53 -19.38
N GLU A 310 -1.46 -16.61 -18.57
CA GLU A 310 -0.14 -16.01 -18.69
C GLU A 310 0.86 -16.65 -17.72
N SER A 311 2.15 -16.51 -17.99
CA SER A 311 3.17 -16.91 -17.04
C SER A 311 3.21 -15.91 -15.90
N ASP A 312 3.22 -16.37 -14.66
CA ASP A 312 3.40 -15.51 -13.51
C ASP A 312 4.75 -14.74 -13.56
N PRO A 313 4.95 -13.70 -12.74
CA PRO A 313 6.21 -12.96 -12.69
C PRO A 313 7.44 -13.82 -12.39
N THR A 314 7.25 -15.05 -11.88
CA THR A 314 8.32 -16.04 -11.63
C THR A 314 8.61 -16.91 -12.84
N GLY A 315 7.87 -16.75 -13.97
CA GLY A 315 8.03 -17.51 -15.20
C GLY A 315 7.46 -18.92 -15.12
N GLN A 316 6.60 -19.21 -14.16
CA GLN A 316 5.92 -20.49 -14.04
C GLN A 316 4.62 -20.49 -14.85
N GLY A 317 4.26 -21.64 -15.37
CA GLY A 317 3.19 -21.81 -16.37
C GLY A 317 1.83 -21.33 -15.90
N ALA A 318 1.04 -20.97 -16.88
CA ALA A 318 -0.33 -20.53 -16.81
C ALA A 318 -1.30 -21.55 -16.16
N ASP A 319 -2.43 -21.09 -15.66
CA ASP A 319 -3.50 -21.92 -15.10
C ASP A 319 -3.02 -22.84 -13.96
N ARG A 320 -2.50 -22.21 -12.92
CA ARG A 320 -1.88 -22.89 -11.79
C ARG A 320 -2.71 -22.77 -10.52
N PHE A 321 -2.75 -23.84 -9.76
CA PHE A 321 -3.16 -23.85 -8.35
C PHE A 321 -2.02 -24.40 -7.51
N MET A 322 -1.61 -23.64 -6.49
CA MET A 322 -0.59 -24.09 -5.53
C MET A 322 -1.07 -23.79 -4.11
N LEU A 323 -0.99 -24.78 -3.26
CA LEU A 323 -1.15 -24.66 -1.81
C LEU A 323 0.13 -25.21 -1.15
N ASP A 324 0.77 -24.41 -0.32
CA ASP A 324 1.94 -24.79 0.46
C ASP A 324 1.71 -24.40 1.92
N LEU A 325 1.74 -25.38 2.80
CA LEU A 325 1.55 -25.20 4.23
C LEU A 325 2.70 -25.86 4.96
N SER A 326 3.34 -25.16 5.87
CA SER A 326 4.40 -25.69 6.71
C SER A 326 4.26 -25.20 8.15
N GLY A 327 4.76 -25.99 9.10
CA GLY A 327 4.73 -25.57 10.48
C GLY A 327 5.59 -26.46 11.38
N ASP A 328 6.15 -25.81 12.39
CA ASP A 328 6.97 -26.42 13.43
C ASP A 328 6.48 -26.00 14.82
N VAL A 329 6.40 -26.96 15.74
CA VAL A 329 6.11 -26.75 17.16
C VAL A 329 7.24 -27.36 17.98
N SER A 330 7.87 -26.56 18.82
CA SER A 330 8.94 -27.02 19.73
C SER A 330 8.53 -26.78 21.18
N ILE A 331 8.62 -27.82 22.01
CA ILE A 331 8.33 -27.77 23.43
C ILE A 331 9.57 -28.17 24.22
N ALA A 332 10.08 -27.25 25.05
CA ALA A 332 11.23 -27.41 25.93
C ALA A 332 12.49 -27.97 25.25
N ARG A 333 12.59 -27.79 23.90
CA ARG A 333 13.63 -28.39 23.04
C ARG A 333 13.73 -29.93 23.13
N ILE A 334 12.74 -30.56 23.73
CA ILE A 334 12.66 -32.03 23.90
C ILE A 334 11.70 -32.61 22.88
N ILE A 335 10.61 -31.90 22.59
CA ILE A 335 9.61 -32.30 21.62
C ILE A 335 9.65 -31.29 20.48
N ASN A 336 9.91 -31.74 19.29
CA ASN A 336 9.76 -30.97 18.07
C ASN A 336 8.87 -31.78 17.14
N VAL A 337 7.84 -31.14 16.61
CA VAL A 337 6.97 -31.71 15.60
C VAL A 337 6.85 -30.69 14.47
N GLY A 338 7.18 -31.10 13.28
CA GLY A 338 7.10 -30.26 12.10
C GLY A 338 6.51 -31.02 10.93
N GLY A 339 6.01 -30.31 9.96
CA GLY A 339 5.48 -30.91 8.75
C GLY A 339 5.20 -29.89 7.67
N HIS A 340 5.05 -30.41 6.46
CA HIS A 340 4.59 -29.62 5.33
C HIS A 340 3.60 -30.40 4.47
N ILE A 341 2.71 -29.68 3.81
CA ILE A 341 1.81 -30.18 2.78
C ILE A 341 1.90 -29.24 1.60
N ARG A 342 2.17 -29.77 0.43
CA ARG A 342 2.16 -28.98 -0.81
C ARG A 342 1.30 -29.67 -1.86
N VAL A 343 0.42 -28.90 -2.46
CA VAL A 343 -0.37 -29.30 -3.63
C VAL A 343 -0.04 -28.35 -4.75
N ASP A 344 0.32 -28.85 -5.90
CA ASP A 344 0.68 -28.07 -7.08
C ASP A 344 0.01 -28.67 -8.31
N VAL A 345 -0.86 -27.91 -8.96
CA VAL A 345 -1.61 -28.28 -10.15
C VAL A 345 -1.20 -27.33 -11.28
N GLY A 346 -0.88 -27.86 -12.44
CA GLY A 346 -0.45 -27.07 -13.59
C GLY A 346 1.08 -26.85 -13.67
N VAL A 347 1.85 -27.35 -12.70
CA VAL A 347 3.30 -27.08 -12.56
C VAL A 347 4.14 -27.47 -13.78
N ALA A 348 3.74 -28.49 -14.55
CA ALA A 348 4.46 -28.97 -15.72
C ALA A 348 3.60 -28.97 -17.00
N GLY A 349 2.47 -28.27 -16.98
CA GLY A 349 1.52 -28.13 -18.10
C GLY A 349 0.08 -28.45 -17.69
N PRO A 350 -0.88 -28.27 -18.59
CA PRO A 350 -2.28 -28.54 -18.35
C PRO A 350 -2.51 -29.97 -17.84
N ASN A 351 -3.37 -30.12 -16.83
CA ASN A 351 -3.73 -31.39 -16.21
C ASN A 351 -2.59 -32.13 -15.47
N THR A 352 -1.46 -31.48 -15.25
CA THR A 352 -0.42 -32.03 -14.37
C THR A 352 -0.70 -31.63 -12.93
N TRP A 353 -0.37 -32.50 -11.98
CA TRP A 353 -0.45 -32.20 -10.56
C TRP A 353 0.61 -32.96 -9.78
N ARG A 354 1.01 -32.41 -8.67
CA ARG A 354 1.90 -33.03 -7.70
C ARG A 354 1.40 -32.75 -6.30
N PHE A 355 1.44 -33.76 -5.45
CA PHE A 355 1.14 -33.69 -4.04
C PHE A 355 2.38 -34.14 -3.26
N ASP A 356 2.84 -33.33 -2.34
CA ASP A 356 3.95 -33.60 -1.43
C ASP A 356 3.48 -33.50 0.01
N VAL A 357 3.96 -34.38 0.87
CA VAL A 357 3.77 -34.33 2.32
C VAL A 357 5.07 -34.70 3.03
N GLY A 358 5.40 -33.97 4.07
CA GLY A 358 6.51 -34.26 4.95
C GLY A 358 6.10 -34.14 6.40
N LEU A 359 6.64 -35.00 7.24
CA LEU A 359 6.47 -34.97 8.68
C LEU A 359 7.81 -35.21 9.38
N THR A 360 8.12 -34.43 10.38
CA THR A 360 9.26 -34.65 11.28
C THR A 360 8.78 -34.65 12.70
N GLY A 361 9.32 -35.54 13.52
CA GLY A 361 9.02 -35.61 14.93
C GLY A 361 10.27 -35.96 15.72
N ARG A 362 10.51 -35.27 16.83
CA ARG A 362 11.58 -35.56 17.75
C ARG A 362 11.04 -35.56 19.19
N LEU A 363 11.39 -36.63 19.90
CA LEU A 363 11.05 -36.79 21.31
C LEU A 363 12.33 -37.20 22.06
N GLY A 364 13.00 -36.24 22.68
CA GLY A 364 14.29 -36.48 23.31
C GLY A 364 15.33 -37.07 22.33
N PRO A 365 15.84 -38.28 22.59
CA PRO A 365 16.79 -38.92 21.69
C PRO A 365 16.18 -39.64 20.48
N ILE A 366 14.87 -39.70 20.38
CA ILE A 366 14.18 -40.38 19.27
C ILE A 366 13.81 -39.36 18.22
N GLU A 367 14.17 -39.65 16.99
CA GLU A 367 13.81 -38.86 15.82
C GLU A 367 13.08 -39.74 14.81
N ILE A 368 11.98 -39.22 14.26
CA ILE A 368 11.20 -39.89 13.23
C ILE A 368 10.95 -38.84 12.13
N SER A 369 11.20 -39.18 10.91
CA SER A 369 10.82 -38.37 9.76
C SER A 369 10.23 -39.21 8.65
N GLY A 370 9.36 -38.60 7.86
CA GLY A 370 8.78 -39.24 6.70
C GLY A 370 8.44 -38.20 5.66
N SER A 371 8.60 -38.57 4.40
CA SER A 371 8.14 -37.77 3.28
C SER A 371 7.49 -38.66 2.24
N ALA A 372 6.50 -38.16 1.57
CA ALA A 372 5.87 -38.82 0.47
C ALA A 372 5.47 -37.82 -0.61
N TRP A 373 5.58 -38.20 -1.86
CA TRP A 373 5.01 -37.44 -2.96
C TRP A 373 4.42 -38.38 -4.01
N ILE A 374 3.44 -37.90 -4.72
CA ILE A 374 2.78 -38.51 -5.86
C ILE A 374 2.47 -37.48 -6.93
N GLN A 375 2.57 -37.83 -8.17
CA GLN A 375 2.26 -36.92 -9.28
C GLN A 375 1.35 -37.59 -10.34
N SER A 376 0.83 -36.75 -11.21
CA SER A 376 -0.21 -37.12 -12.20
C SER A 376 0.17 -38.22 -13.18
N ASP A 377 1.46 -38.43 -13.43
CA ASP A 377 1.94 -39.51 -14.31
C ASP A 377 2.04 -40.87 -13.60
N GLY A 378 1.65 -40.92 -12.33
CA GLY A 378 1.66 -42.12 -11.50
C GLY A 378 2.97 -42.42 -10.80
N GLN A 379 3.96 -41.55 -10.93
CA GLN A 379 5.20 -41.69 -10.16
C GLN A 379 4.93 -41.30 -8.69
N PHE A 380 5.59 -41.99 -7.77
CA PHE A 380 5.55 -41.67 -6.35
C PHE A 380 6.86 -42.06 -5.63
N SER A 381 7.06 -41.46 -4.46
CA SER A 381 8.10 -41.89 -3.51
C SER A 381 7.55 -41.76 -2.09
N VAL A 382 7.93 -42.69 -1.24
CA VAL A 382 7.68 -42.66 0.20
C VAL A 382 9.00 -42.99 0.89
N SER A 383 9.44 -42.11 1.79
CA SER A 383 10.66 -42.32 2.58
C SER A 383 10.30 -42.20 4.06
N ILE A 384 10.82 -43.12 4.85
CA ILE A 384 10.64 -43.14 6.31
C ILE A 384 12.01 -43.31 6.94
N TYR A 385 12.28 -42.48 7.93
CA TYR A 385 13.47 -42.56 8.77
C TYR A 385 13.08 -42.61 10.25
N GLY A 386 13.68 -43.53 10.98
CA GLY A 386 13.59 -43.63 12.44
C GLY A 386 14.97 -43.74 13.05
N GLY A 387 15.35 -42.83 13.91
CA GLY A 387 16.69 -42.81 14.51
C GLY A 387 16.64 -42.65 16.02
N ILE A 388 17.71 -43.07 16.68
CA ILE A 388 17.93 -42.82 18.09
C ILE A 388 19.33 -42.23 18.22
N TYR A 389 19.39 -41.10 18.95
CA TYR A 389 20.64 -40.40 19.24
C TYR A 389 20.81 -40.23 20.74
N PHE A 390 21.95 -40.74 21.29
CA PHE A 390 22.36 -40.48 22.66
C PHE A 390 23.71 -39.80 22.63
N GLY A 391 23.81 -38.62 23.22
CA GLY A 391 25.06 -37.87 23.31
C GLY A 391 25.26 -37.20 24.66
N VAL A 392 26.46 -37.31 25.18
CA VAL A 392 26.97 -36.50 26.30
C VAL A 392 28.31 -35.89 25.86
N PRO A 393 28.78 -34.78 26.45
CA PRO A 393 30.09 -34.23 26.11
C PRO A 393 31.17 -35.31 26.11
N GLY A 394 31.79 -35.58 24.97
CA GLY A 394 32.84 -36.57 24.79
C GLY A 394 32.39 -38.00 24.41
N PHE A 395 31.10 -38.29 24.38
CA PHE A 395 30.57 -39.57 23.94
C PHE A 395 29.21 -39.43 23.29
N SER A 396 29.06 -39.94 22.07
CA SER A 396 27.77 -40.02 21.39
C SER A 396 27.59 -41.36 20.69
N MET A 397 26.37 -41.85 20.65
CA MET A 397 25.94 -43.03 19.95
C MET A 397 24.67 -42.75 19.17
N SER A 398 24.63 -43.12 17.92
CA SER A 398 23.44 -42.99 17.06
C SER A 398 23.19 -44.26 16.30
N GLY A 399 21.95 -44.56 16.03
CA GLY A 399 21.49 -45.65 15.17
C GLY A 399 20.16 -45.28 14.56
N GLY A 400 19.91 -45.68 13.33
CA GLY A 400 18.69 -45.41 12.61
C GLY A 400 18.35 -46.49 11.60
N LEU A 401 17.10 -46.50 11.21
CA LEU A 401 16.52 -47.24 10.08
C LEU A 401 15.99 -46.27 9.09
N GLU A 402 16.40 -46.41 7.85
CA GLU A 402 15.88 -45.65 6.73
C GLU A 402 15.36 -46.60 5.67
N GLY A 403 14.21 -46.29 5.10
CA GLY A 403 13.63 -47.06 4.02
C GLY A 403 12.96 -46.10 3.01
N THR A 404 13.28 -46.27 1.76
CA THR A 404 12.64 -45.54 0.66
C THR A 404 12.01 -46.50 -0.32
N ILE A 405 10.75 -46.26 -0.64
CA ILE A 405 10.03 -46.95 -1.70
C ILE A 405 9.67 -45.90 -2.76
N SER A 406 10.14 -46.13 -3.97
CA SER A 406 9.80 -45.24 -5.09
C SER A 406 9.34 -46.04 -6.29
N LEU A 407 8.41 -45.48 -7.04
CA LEU A 407 7.96 -45.97 -8.33
C LEU A 407 8.20 -44.86 -9.35
N THR A 408 9.11 -45.12 -10.27
CA THR A 408 9.46 -44.21 -11.34
C THR A 408 8.97 -44.74 -12.66
N LYS A 409 8.27 -43.91 -13.44
CA LYS A 409 7.82 -44.26 -14.79
C LYS A 409 8.91 -43.91 -15.81
N SER A 410 9.31 -44.88 -16.59
CA SER A 410 10.18 -44.66 -17.75
C SER A 410 9.47 -45.17 -19.02
N GLY A 411 9.02 -44.24 -19.85
CA GLY A 411 8.18 -44.52 -20.98
C GLY A 411 6.81 -45.08 -20.57
N ARG A 412 6.54 -46.38 -20.91
CA ARG A 412 5.31 -47.08 -20.52
C ARG A 412 5.49 -48.01 -19.31
N ASP A 413 6.72 -48.18 -18.82
CA ASP A 413 7.07 -49.14 -17.78
C ASP A 413 7.30 -48.43 -16.45
N TYR A 414 7.01 -49.14 -15.36
CA TYR A 414 7.25 -48.67 -13.98
C TYR A 414 8.39 -49.49 -13.38
N PHE A 415 9.32 -48.84 -12.74
CA PHE A 415 10.41 -49.47 -12.00
C PHE A 415 10.23 -49.25 -10.51
N TYR A 416 10.16 -50.33 -9.75
CA TYR A 416 10.17 -50.31 -8.29
C TYR A 416 11.62 -50.33 -7.80
N ASN A 417 11.99 -49.39 -6.96
CA ASN A 417 13.33 -49.28 -6.39
C ASN A 417 13.23 -49.17 -4.86
N PRO A 418 13.36 -50.28 -4.12
CA PRO A 418 13.48 -50.24 -2.67
C PRO A 418 14.92 -49.88 -2.27
N SER A 419 15.10 -48.97 -1.31
CA SER A 419 16.38 -48.61 -0.74
C SER A 419 16.38 -48.80 0.79
#